data_69efd94dad9897604110595cbbe8ce6a
#
_entry.id   69efd94dad9897604110595cbbe8ce6a
#
_cell.length_a   1.000
_cell.length_b   1.000
_cell.length_c   1.000
_cell.angle_alpha   90.00
_cell.angle_beta   90.00
_cell.angle_gamma   90.00
#
_symmetry.space_group_name_H-M   'P 1'
#
loop_
_entity.id
_entity.type
_entity.pdbx_description
1 polymer ?
#
loop_
_entity_poly.entity_id
_entity_poly.type
_entity_poly.pdbx_seq_one_letter_code
_entity_poly.pdbx_strand_id
1 'polypeptide(L)'
;MSQFIAITKEPRWMKPMGVAFLIPGLIALIPFKADYLQVWDTPFYIIAGLGILLLLRATQRIGWRLNLEDNVLYYSKFNLYSSWKKRRSQEFALSLDKMTKVEFEGSDFVITYHPSKKLRFNTRGLSALSEARLQKLKSQLEQGIKAKHNA
;
A
#
# COMPACT_ATOMS: atom_id res chain seq x y z
N MET A 1 -18.00 -15.80 3.54
CA MET A 1 -16.61 -15.39 3.23
C MET A 1 -16.58 -13.96 2.74
N SER A 2 -16.10 -13.02 3.52
CA SER A 2 -15.95 -11.63 3.10
C SER A 2 -14.46 -11.31 2.90
N GLN A 3 -13.96 -11.61 1.70
CA GLN A 3 -12.60 -11.26 1.34
C GLN A 3 -12.55 -9.79 0.90
N PHE A 4 -11.70 -8.99 1.52
CA PHE A 4 -11.43 -7.63 1.16
C PHE A 4 -9.99 -7.49 0.66
N ILE A 5 -9.82 -6.87 -0.51
CA ILE A 5 -8.51 -6.56 -1.07
C ILE A 5 -8.43 -5.06 -1.27
N ALA A 6 -7.57 -4.41 -0.49
CA ALA A 6 -7.26 -3.00 -0.63
C ALA A 6 -5.94 -2.83 -1.38
N ILE A 7 -5.95 -2.04 -2.44
CA ILE A 7 -4.74 -1.66 -3.18
C ILE A 7 -4.57 -0.16 -3.01
N THR A 8 -3.49 0.24 -2.33
CA THR A 8 -3.16 1.66 -2.21
C THR A 8 -2.67 2.18 -3.56
N LYS A 9 -3.26 3.30 -4.00
CA LYS A 9 -2.80 4.01 -5.19
C LYS A 9 -1.63 4.91 -4.82
N GLU A 10 -0.57 4.81 -5.57
CA GLU A 10 0.57 5.73 -5.51
C GLU A 10 0.14 7.17 -5.89
N PRO A 11 0.81 8.20 -5.36
CA PRO A 11 0.56 9.58 -5.77
C PRO A 11 0.69 9.73 -7.28
N ARG A 12 -0.30 10.37 -7.91
CA ARG A 12 -0.38 10.51 -9.37
C ARG A 12 0.82 11.23 -9.99
N TRP A 13 1.50 12.06 -9.21
CA TRP A 13 2.66 12.84 -9.65
C TRP A 13 3.96 12.04 -9.77
N MET A 14 4.09 10.90 -9.08
CA MET A 14 5.33 10.11 -9.08
C MET A 14 5.74 9.63 -10.47
N LYS A 15 4.80 9.16 -11.26
CA LYS A 15 5.09 8.67 -12.62
C LYS A 15 5.58 9.75 -13.55
N PRO A 16 4.86 10.88 -13.73
CA PRO A 16 5.33 11.94 -14.63
C PRO A 16 6.65 12.55 -14.15
N MET A 17 6.85 12.69 -12.83
CA MET A 17 8.10 13.19 -12.29
C MET A 17 9.26 12.21 -12.52
N GLY A 18 9.03 10.92 -12.34
CA GLY A 18 10.03 9.90 -12.64
C GLY A 18 10.45 9.92 -14.11
N VAL A 19 9.50 10.07 -15.03
CA VAL A 19 9.79 10.21 -16.47
C VAL A 19 10.56 11.51 -16.74
N ALA A 20 10.14 12.64 -16.19
CA ALA A 20 10.82 13.92 -16.38
C ALA A 20 12.29 13.88 -15.92
N PHE A 21 12.60 13.17 -14.84
CA PHE A 21 13.96 13.00 -14.33
C PHE A 21 14.84 12.09 -15.20
N LEU A 22 14.27 11.28 -16.10
CA LEU A 22 15.05 10.50 -17.05
C LEU A 22 15.58 11.36 -18.21
N ILE A 23 14.95 12.49 -18.54
CA ILE A 23 15.32 13.34 -19.67
C ILE A 23 16.78 13.82 -19.58
N PRO A 24 17.27 14.38 -18.44
CA PRO A 24 18.66 14.76 -18.30
C PRO A 24 19.63 13.61 -18.55
N GLY A 25 19.31 12.41 -18.05
CA GLY A 25 20.15 11.23 -18.29
C GLY A 25 20.21 10.83 -19.77
N LEU A 26 19.12 10.99 -20.52
CA LEU A 26 19.10 10.77 -21.96
C LEU A 26 19.98 11.81 -22.70
N ILE A 27 19.97 13.07 -22.24
CA ILE A 27 20.85 14.12 -22.77
C ILE A 27 22.31 13.77 -22.53
N ALA A 28 22.66 13.24 -21.35
CA ALA A 28 24.02 12.81 -21.02
C ALA A 28 24.55 11.70 -21.96
N LEU A 29 23.67 10.88 -22.54
CA LEU A 29 24.04 9.81 -23.44
C LEU A 29 24.29 10.26 -24.88
N ILE A 30 24.05 11.54 -25.23
CA ILE A 30 24.27 12.04 -26.59
C ILE A 30 25.77 12.15 -26.87
N PRO A 31 26.33 11.43 -27.85
CA PRO A 31 27.77 11.37 -28.08
C PRO A 31 28.38 12.67 -28.67
N PHE A 32 27.58 13.50 -29.35
CA PHE A 32 28.02 14.74 -30.00
C PHE A 32 27.39 15.97 -29.38
N LYS A 33 27.52 16.10 -28.07
CA LYS A 33 27.03 17.29 -27.35
C LYS A 33 28.14 18.34 -27.21
N ALA A 34 27.74 19.59 -27.06
CA ALA A 34 28.68 20.68 -26.82
C ALA A 34 29.49 20.49 -25.52
N ASP A 35 30.78 20.86 -25.52
CA ASP A 35 31.71 20.61 -24.41
C ASP A 35 31.20 21.14 -23.06
N TYR A 36 30.49 22.28 -23.06
CA TYR A 36 29.91 22.83 -21.83
C TYR A 36 28.84 21.96 -21.19
N LEU A 37 28.22 21.02 -21.96
CA LEU A 37 27.24 20.08 -21.44
C LEU A 37 27.91 18.84 -20.80
N GLN A 38 29.16 18.55 -21.14
CA GLN A 38 29.88 17.38 -20.58
C GLN A 38 30.10 17.53 -19.07
N VAL A 39 30.28 18.76 -18.58
CA VAL A 39 30.43 19.04 -17.14
C VAL A 39 29.19 18.61 -16.35
N TRP A 40 28.02 18.57 -17.00
CA TRP A 40 26.74 18.22 -16.37
C TRP A 40 26.41 16.72 -16.42
N ASP A 41 27.27 15.90 -17.03
CA ASP A 41 26.96 14.48 -17.20
C ASP A 41 26.77 13.78 -15.85
N THR A 42 27.66 13.99 -14.88
CA THR A 42 27.54 13.38 -13.56
C THR A 42 26.24 13.80 -12.85
N PRO A 43 25.89 15.10 -12.72
CA PRO A 43 24.58 15.51 -12.20
C PRO A 43 23.42 14.91 -12.97
N PHE A 44 23.47 14.81 -14.27
CA PHE A 44 22.40 14.26 -15.09
C PHE A 44 22.17 12.76 -14.84
N TYR A 45 23.21 11.98 -14.65
CA TYR A 45 23.10 10.57 -14.27
C TYR A 45 22.51 10.38 -12.89
N ILE A 46 22.87 11.25 -11.93
CA ILE A 46 22.29 11.21 -10.57
C ILE A 46 20.77 11.49 -10.63
N ILE A 47 20.36 12.53 -11.36
CA ILE A 47 18.96 12.88 -11.54
C ILE A 47 18.19 11.75 -12.23
N ALA A 48 18.78 11.14 -13.26
CA ALA A 48 18.17 10.00 -13.95
C ALA A 48 18.03 8.79 -13.02
N GLY A 49 19.03 8.54 -12.16
CA GLY A 49 18.96 7.50 -11.14
C GLY A 49 17.79 7.71 -10.17
N LEU A 50 17.57 8.95 -9.72
CA LEU A 50 16.40 9.31 -8.93
C LEU A 50 15.09 9.10 -9.69
N GLY A 51 15.07 9.40 -10.98
CA GLY A 51 13.93 9.12 -11.86
C GLY A 51 13.57 7.64 -11.90
N ILE A 52 14.57 6.78 -12.07
CA ILE A 52 14.40 5.32 -12.05
C ILE A 52 13.84 4.86 -10.69
N LEU A 53 14.39 5.35 -9.59
CA LEU A 53 13.91 5.03 -8.24
C LEU A 53 12.45 5.45 -8.03
N LEU A 54 12.07 6.65 -8.49
CA LEU A 54 10.68 7.12 -8.44
C LEU A 54 9.74 6.22 -9.26
N LEU A 55 10.15 5.81 -10.47
CA LEU A 55 9.37 4.90 -11.31
C LEU A 55 9.24 3.52 -10.67
N LEU A 56 10.32 2.97 -10.14
CA LEU A 56 10.28 1.69 -9.42
C LEU A 56 9.34 1.76 -8.23
N ARG A 57 9.37 2.84 -7.47
CA ARG A 57 8.46 3.05 -6.34
C ARG A 57 7.02 3.24 -6.80
N ALA A 58 6.80 4.00 -7.87
CA ALA A 58 5.47 4.22 -8.45
C ALA A 58 4.85 2.95 -9.06
N THR A 59 5.65 1.93 -9.32
CA THR A 59 5.16 0.61 -9.76
C THR A 59 4.90 -0.35 -8.60
N GLN A 60 5.42 -0.08 -7.41
CA GLN A 60 5.19 -0.91 -6.22
C GLN A 60 3.79 -0.66 -5.67
N ARG A 61 2.82 -1.47 -6.07
CA ARG A 61 1.47 -1.44 -5.51
C ARG A 61 1.42 -2.32 -4.28
N ILE A 62 1.33 -1.69 -3.12
CA ILE A 62 1.12 -2.38 -1.86
C ILE A 62 -0.37 -2.58 -1.67
N GLY A 63 -0.79 -3.81 -1.44
CA GLY A 63 -2.16 -4.16 -1.14
C GLY A 63 -2.29 -4.85 0.20
N TRP A 64 -3.49 -4.79 0.73
CA TRP A 64 -3.90 -5.53 1.92
C TRP A 64 -4.98 -6.53 1.53
N ARG A 65 -4.85 -7.74 2.02
CA ARG A 65 -5.90 -8.75 1.96
C ARG A 65 -6.42 -8.94 3.36
N LEU A 66 -7.72 -8.78 3.54
CA LEU A 66 -8.44 -9.00 4.78
C LEU A 66 -9.49 -10.07 4.53
N ASN A 67 -9.52 -11.12 5.32
CA ASN A 67 -10.51 -12.18 5.27
C ASN A 67 -11.01 -12.47 6.66
N LEU A 68 -12.31 -12.41 6.87
CA LEU A 68 -12.94 -12.78 8.13
C LEU A 68 -13.54 -14.18 7.97
N GLU A 69 -13.05 -15.14 8.73
CA GLU A 69 -13.47 -16.52 8.71
C GLU A 69 -13.41 -17.10 10.13
N ASP A 70 -14.45 -17.77 10.56
CA ASP A 70 -14.56 -18.44 11.86
C ASP A 70 -14.15 -17.57 13.07
N ASN A 71 -14.62 -16.31 13.10
CA ASN A 71 -14.27 -15.33 14.13
C ASN A 71 -12.76 -14.99 14.20
N VAL A 72 -12.02 -15.25 13.13
CA VAL A 72 -10.62 -14.89 12.97
C VAL A 72 -10.46 -13.99 11.78
N LEU A 73 -9.83 -12.84 11.97
CA LEU A 73 -9.42 -11.94 10.90
C LEU A 73 -8.03 -12.35 10.42
N TYR A 74 -7.99 -12.88 9.21
CA TYR A 74 -6.73 -13.13 8.50
C TYR A 74 -6.36 -11.88 7.72
N TYR A 75 -5.12 -11.42 7.86
CA TYR A 75 -4.63 -10.27 7.12
C TYR A 75 -3.22 -10.50 6.60
N SER A 76 -2.98 -10.03 5.40
CA SER A 76 -1.66 -10.09 4.77
C SER A 76 -1.39 -8.83 3.97
N LYS A 77 -0.13 -8.40 3.98
CA LYS A 77 0.38 -7.33 3.14
C LYS A 77 1.04 -7.96 1.93
N PHE A 78 0.66 -7.53 0.74
CA PHE A 78 1.25 -8.05 -0.49
C PHE A 78 1.70 -6.92 -1.40
N ASN A 79 2.72 -7.21 -2.21
CA ASN A 79 3.16 -6.34 -3.28
C ASN A 79 2.71 -6.98 -4.61
N LEU A 80 1.96 -6.26 -5.43
CA LEU A 80 1.43 -6.77 -6.69
C LEU A 80 2.52 -7.28 -7.65
N TYR A 81 3.73 -6.72 -7.59
CA TYR A 81 4.85 -7.15 -8.45
C TYR A 81 5.63 -8.34 -7.89
N SER A 82 5.52 -8.63 -6.60
CA SER A 82 6.17 -9.82 -6.01
C SER A 82 5.38 -11.10 -6.18
N SER A 83 4.15 -11.01 -6.72
CA SER A 83 3.28 -12.19 -6.94
C SER A 83 3.82 -13.15 -8.01
N TRP A 84 4.73 -12.71 -8.85
CA TRP A 84 5.41 -13.58 -9.84
C TRP A 84 6.39 -14.57 -9.20
N LYS A 85 6.94 -14.26 -8.04
CA LYS A 85 7.69 -15.23 -7.23
C LYS A 85 6.85 -15.47 -5.97
N LYS A 86 6.11 -16.57 -5.94
CA LYS A 86 5.39 -17.18 -4.79
C LYS A 86 6.02 -16.94 -3.40
N ARG A 87 6.32 -15.70 -3.04
CA ARG A 87 6.54 -15.34 -1.66
C ARG A 87 5.16 -15.34 -1.04
N ARG A 88 4.84 -16.39 -0.33
CA ARG A 88 3.70 -16.40 0.58
C ARG A 88 3.83 -15.12 1.40
N SER A 89 2.96 -14.15 1.13
CA SER A 89 2.79 -13.03 2.04
C SER A 89 2.53 -13.65 3.40
N GLN A 90 3.30 -13.28 4.42
CA GLN A 90 3.03 -13.75 5.77
C GLN A 90 1.59 -13.40 6.10
N GLU A 91 0.78 -14.40 6.29
CA GLU A 91 -0.60 -14.24 6.69
C GLU A 91 -0.62 -14.24 8.22
N PHE A 92 -1.18 -13.18 8.77
CA PHE A 92 -1.35 -13.01 10.19
C PHE A 92 -2.81 -13.27 10.53
N ALA A 93 -3.04 -13.88 11.67
CA ALA A 93 -4.36 -14.16 12.19
C ALA A 93 -4.61 -13.36 13.47
N LEU A 94 -5.76 -12.71 13.57
CA LEU A 94 -6.19 -11.99 14.75
C LEU A 94 -7.60 -12.45 15.12
N SER A 95 -7.73 -13.14 16.27
CA SER A 95 -9.02 -13.57 16.77
C SER A 95 -9.88 -12.36 17.17
N LEU A 96 -11.18 -12.40 16.85
CA LEU A 96 -12.18 -11.43 17.30
C LEU A 96 -12.16 -11.25 18.82
N ASP A 97 -11.83 -12.31 19.56
CA ASP A 97 -11.76 -12.30 21.02
C ASP A 97 -10.75 -11.30 21.58
N LYS A 98 -9.71 -11.02 20.83
CA LYS A 98 -8.66 -10.07 21.21
C LYS A 98 -8.96 -8.64 20.75
N MET A 99 -9.99 -8.45 19.93
CA MET A 99 -10.35 -7.14 19.41
C MET A 99 -11.22 -6.39 20.41
N THR A 100 -10.93 -5.12 20.59
CA THR A 100 -11.68 -4.23 21.49
C THR A 100 -12.45 -3.16 20.74
N LYS A 101 -11.91 -2.66 19.62
CA LYS A 101 -12.51 -1.57 18.87
C LYS A 101 -12.09 -1.61 17.40
N VAL A 102 -13.01 -1.20 16.53
CA VAL A 102 -12.74 -1.03 15.11
C VAL A 102 -13.26 0.33 14.66
N GLU A 103 -12.39 1.15 14.09
CA GLU A 103 -12.76 2.51 13.69
C GLU A 103 -11.99 3.00 12.47
N PHE A 104 -12.45 4.12 11.89
CA PHE A 104 -11.66 4.88 10.93
C PHE A 104 -11.03 6.06 11.65
N GLU A 105 -9.69 6.13 11.66
CA GLU A 105 -8.92 7.28 12.12
C GLU A 105 -8.38 8.03 10.86
N GLY A 106 -9.10 9.08 10.44
CA GLY A 106 -8.75 9.81 9.21
C GLY A 106 -8.82 8.90 7.97
N SER A 107 -7.67 8.65 7.35
CA SER A 107 -7.54 7.79 6.16
C SER A 107 -7.07 6.36 6.48
N ASP A 108 -7.12 5.96 7.74
CA ASP A 108 -6.69 4.63 8.15
C ASP A 108 -7.85 3.85 8.76
N PHE A 109 -7.99 2.59 8.38
CA PHE A 109 -8.84 1.63 9.07
C PHE A 109 -8.03 1.02 10.20
N VAL A 110 -8.50 1.20 11.44
CA VAL A 110 -7.77 0.87 12.65
C VAL A 110 -8.53 -0.18 13.45
N ILE A 111 -7.84 -1.26 13.78
CA ILE A 111 -8.32 -2.30 14.67
C ILE A 111 -7.50 -2.23 15.95
N THR A 112 -8.15 -1.96 17.06
CA THR A 112 -7.53 -1.98 18.38
C THR A 112 -7.75 -3.35 19.02
N TYR A 113 -6.67 -3.95 19.53
CA TYR A 113 -6.70 -5.25 20.19
C TYR A 113 -5.84 -5.25 21.46
N HIS A 114 -6.13 -6.22 22.32
CA HIS A 114 -5.60 -6.28 23.69
C HIS A 114 -4.06 -6.24 23.75
N PRO A 115 -3.47 -5.50 24.73
CA PRO A 115 -4.11 -4.58 25.69
C PRO A 115 -4.36 -3.18 25.15
N SER A 116 -3.60 -2.70 24.16
CA SER A 116 -3.75 -1.36 23.53
C SER A 116 -3.02 -1.28 22.19
N LYS A 117 -2.74 -2.43 21.58
CA LYS A 117 -2.07 -2.47 20.28
C LYS A 117 -3.04 -2.09 19.18
N LYS A 118 -2.56 -1.31 18.20
CA LYS A 118 -3.34 -0.88 17.05
C LYS A 118 -2.77 -1.46 15.76
N LEU A 119 -3.63 -2.07 14.97
CA LEU A 119 -3.32 -2.52 13.61
C LEU A 119 -3.93 -1.49 12.65
N ARG A 120 -3.12 -0.89 11.80
CA ARG A 120 -3.52 0.19 10.89
C ARG A 120 -3.40 -0.26 9.44
N PHE A 121 -4.46 -0.04 8.68
CA PHE A 121 -4.52 -0.27 7.25
C PHE A 121 -4.81 1.05 6.55
N ASN A 122 -3.87 1.53 5.76
CA ASN A 122 -4.06 2.76 5.01
C ASN A 122 -5.14 2.57 3.92
N THR A 123 -6.13 3.44 3.91
CA THR A 123 -7.28 3.40 2.99
C THR A 123 -7.23 4.48 1.91
N ARG A 124 -6.17 5.28 1.88
CA ARG A 124 -6.02 6.34 0.87
C ARG A 124 -6.08 5.77 -0.55
N GLY A 125 -6.94 6.35 -1.36
CA GLY A 125 -7.06 6.01 -2.78
C GLY A 125 -7.77 4.70 -3.06
N LEU A 126 -8.54 4.16 -2.12
CA LEU A 126 -9.46 3.06 -2.38
C LEU A 126 -10.51 3.50 -3.40
N SER A 127 -11.01 2.54 -4.19
CA SER A 127 -12.18 2.76 -5.02
C SER A 127 -13.45 2.77 -4.16
N ALA A 128 -14.52 3.44 -4.62
CA ALA A 128 -15.80 3.44 -3.92
C ALA A 128 -16.32 2.03 -3.59
N LEU A 129 -16.13 1.08 -4.50
CA LEU A 129 -16.49 -0.33 -4.28
C LEU A 129 -15.68 -0.95 -3.13
N SER A 130 -14.40 -0.62 -3.04
CA SER A 130 -13.53 -1.12 -1.96
C SER A 130 -13.88 -0.47 -0.62
N GLU A 131 -14.25 0.80 -0.62
CA GLU A 131 -14.73 1.49 0.58
C GLU A 131 -16.03 0.86 1.11
N ALA A 132 -17.01 0.60 0.23
CA ALA A 132 -18.26 -0.06 0.61
C ALA A 132 -18.01 -1.46 1.21
N ARG A 133 -17.09 -2.23 0.63
CA ARG A 133 -16.71 -3.55 1.17
C ARG A 133 -16.02 -3.44 2.53
N LEU A 134 -15.17 -2.42 2.72
CA LEU A 134 -14.49 -2.17 3.99
C LEU A 134 -15.48 -1.75 5.08
N GLN A 135 -16.48 -0.93 4.74
CA GLN A 135 -17.57 -0.58 5.65
C GLN A 135 -18.37 -1.82 6.07
N LYS A 136 -18.67 -2.71 5.12
CA LYS A 136 -19.34 -3.99 5.42
C LYS A 136 -18.50 -4.85 6.36
N LEU A 137 -17.19 -4.95 6.11
CA LEU A 137 -16.28 -5.69 6.99
C LEU A 137 -16.26 -5.07 8.40
N LYS A 138 -16.20 -3.73 8.50
CA LYS A 138 -16.26 -3.02 9.78
C LYS A 138 -17.52 -3.38 10.56
N SER A 139 -18.69 -3.30 9.92
CA SER A 139 -19.95 -3.63 10.60
C SER A 139 -19.99 -5.08 11.08
N GLN A 140 -19.45 -6.02 10.32
CA GLN A 140 -19.35 -7.43 10.74
C GLN A 140 -18.43 -7.61 11.97
N LEU A 141 -17.28 -6.94 11.98
CA LEU A 141 -16.36 -6.97 13.12
C LEU A 141 -17.00 -6.34 14.37
N GLU A 142 -17.67 -5.19 14.23
CA GLU A 142 -18.37 -4.53 15.34
C GLU A 142 -19.49 -5.39 15.91
N GLN A 143 -20.27 -6.07 15.07
CA GLN A 143 -21.30 -7.01 15.49
C GLN A 143 -20.70 -8.18 16.27
N GLY A 144 -19.62 -8.76 15.78
CA GLY A 144 -18.92 -9.83 16.45
C GLY A 144 -18.36 -9.43 17.82
N ILE A 145 -17.79 -8.21 17.93
CA ILE A 145 -17.29 -7.67 19.20
C ILE A 145 -18.45 -7.43 20.19
N LYS A 146 -19.58 -6.86 19.73
CA LYS A 146 -20.76 -6.60 20.58
C LYS A 146 -21.44 -7.88 21.05
N ALA A 147 -21.58 -8.87 20.17
CA ALA A 147 -22.19 -10.16 20.53
C ALA A 147 -21.44 -10.83 21.70
N LYS A 148 -20.14 -10.65 21.76
CA LYS A 148 -19.30 -11.17 22.83
C LYS A 148 -19.45 -10.41 24.15
N HIS A 149 -19.63 -9.08 24.12
CA HIS A 149 -19.80 -8.31 25.35
C HIS A 149 -21.17 -8.51 26.00
N ASN A 150 -22.12 -9.08 25.27
CA ASN A 150 -23.48 -9.36 25.71
C ASN A 150 -23.68 -10.83 26.10
N ALA A 151 -22.70 -11.68 25.89
CA ALA A 151 -22.68 -13.09 26.30
C ALA A 151 -21.88 -13.31 27.61
#